data_56275d9e6318e8ba60fa388d7fe3f276
#
_entry.id   56275d9e6318e8ba60fa388d7fe3f276
#
_cell.length_a   1.000
_cell.length_b   1.000
_cell.length_c   1.000
_cell.angle_alpha   90.00
_cell.angle_beta   90.00
_cell.angle_gamma   90.00
#
_symmetry.space_group_name_H-M   'P 1'
#
loop_
_entity.id
_entity.type
_entity.pdbx_description
1 polymer ?
#
loop_
_entity_poly.entity_id
_entity_poly.type
_entity_poly.pdbx_seq_one_letter_code
_entity_poly.pdbx_strand_id
1 'polypeptide(L)'
;MVLNGQAEVLWSSNVSNSLTNSRATLLDSGNLVLQVDTKGKIWESFQHPSDSFLPGMKISTNFRKNQRVQLTSWKSPSDPSFGSFSSGIDQQNTPGAFIWKDGHPYWRTGPWNGQAFIGIYNTNPQYHNGYTVVDDKEGTVFATFAYVNELPLSKFVLDSQGKLVQTYWNNGKEDWEVLGIAPKYECEVYGTCGPFGTCHSLGSPICSCLRGFEPKIIEEWNRGNWTSGCVRRTALQCERVNNSGEEGKADGFFKLKMIKVPDFAERSYGAKDNCRKQCWRIVLV
;
A
#
# COMPACT_ATOMS: atom_id res chain seq x y z
N MET A 1 27.12 -15.49 -1.26
CA MET A 1 26.68 -16.41 -0.19
C MET A 1 27.25 -15.94 1.12
N VAL A 2 26.45 -15.87 2.16
CA VAL A 2 26.85 -15.51 3.53
C VAL A 2 26.64 -16.75 4.39
N LEU A 3 27.64 -17.08 5.19
CA LEU A 3 27.65 -18.25 6.07
C LEU A 3 27.74 -17.79 7.53
N ASN A 4 27.16 -18.58 8.43
CA ASN A 4 27.42 -18.44 9.86
C ASN A 4 28.75 -19.11 10.26
N GLY A 5 29.13 -19.03 11.55
CA GLY A 5 30.33 -19.67 12.09
C GLY A 5 30.36 -21.21 12.03
N GLN A 6 29.26 -21.84 11.67
CA GLN A 6 29.10 -23.29 11.50
C GLN A 6 29.04 -23.70 10.02
N ALA A 7 29.37 -22.79 9.11
CA ALA A 7 29.30 -22.93 7.64
C ALA A 7 27.90 -23.21 7.07
N GLU A 8 26.85 -22.89 7.81
CA GLU A 8 25.48 -22.92 7.29
C GLU A 8 25.18 -21.68 6.45
N VAL A 9 24.45 -21.85 5.33
CA VAL A 9 24.11 -20.76 4.44
C VAL A 9 23.01 -19.91 5.07
N LEU A 10 23.35 -18.70 5.48
CA LEU A 10 22.40 -17.70 5.97
C LEU A 10 21.71 -16.96 4.81
N TRP A 11 22.47 -16.71 3.74
CA TRP A 11 21.95 -16.00 2.58
C TRP A 11 22.73 -16.36 1.31
N SER A 12 22.04 -16.37 0.16
CA SER A 12 22.64 -16.58 -1.14
C SER A 12 21.92 -15.74 -2.20
N SER A 13 22.69 -15.20 -3.15
CA SER A 13 22.13 -14.56 -4.37
C SER A 13 21.50 -15.56 -5.33
N ASN A 14 21.62 -16.86 -5.08
CA ASN A 14 21.13 -17.98 -5.92
C ASN A 14 21.56 -17.90 -7.39
N VAL A 15 22.70 -17.25 -7.66
CA VAL A 15 23.29 -17.24 -9.00
C VAL A 15 23.93 -18.61 -9.26
N SER A 16 23.29 -19.38 -10.14
CA SER A 16 23.52 -20.83 -10.32
C SER A 16 24.71 -21.21 -11.20
N ASN A 17 25.62 -20.30 -11.51
CA ASN A 17 26.79 -20.64 -12.33
C ASN A 17 28.09 -20.46 -11.55
N SER A 18 28.96 -21.47 -11.58
CA SER A 18 30.36 -21.35 -11.18
C SER A 18 31.05 -20.36 -12.13
N LEU A 19 31.00 -19.08 -11.79
CA LEU A 19 31.58 -18.01 -12.58
C LEU A 19 33.01 -17.77 -12.08
N THR A 20 33.98 -18.13 -12.87
CA THR A 20 35.37 -17.70 -12.71
C THR A 20 35.43 -16.19 -12.89
N ASN A 21 36.21 -15.49 -12.07
CA ASN A 21 36.40 -14.03 -12.13
C ASN A 21 35.14 -13.19 -11.85
N SER A 22 34.39 -13.58 -10.81
CA SER A 22 33.29 -12.75 -10.30
C SER A 22 33.76 -11.84 -9.17
N ARG A 23 33.23 -10.62 -9.13
CA ARG A 23 33.46 -9.65 -8.06
C ARG A 23 32.15 -9.09 -7.55
N ALA A 24 32.07 -8.86 -6.24
CA ALA A 24 30.99 -8.13 -5.60
C ALA A 24 31.45 -6.69 -5.30
N THR A 25 30.65 -5.71 -5.64
CA THR A 25 30.93 -4.30 -5.40
C THR A 25 29.72 -3.63 -4.78
N LEU A 26 29.90 -2.96 -3.65
CA LEU A 26 28.89 -2.06 -3.10
C LEU A 26 29.12 -0.68 -3.74
N LEU A 27 28.11 -0.22 -4.48
CA LEU A 27 28.14 1.09 -5.14
C LEU A 27 27.75 2.21 -4.15
N ASP A 28 28.11 3.45 -4.45
CA ASP A 28 27.73 4.64 -3.65
C ASP A 28 26.21 4.83 -3.52
N SER A 29 25.44 4.28 -4.45
CA SER A 29 23.96 4.22 -4.36
C SER A 29 23.41 3.28 -3.28
N GLY A 30 24.28 2.46 -2.64
CA GLY A 30 23.88 1.38 -1.76
C GLY A 30 23.53 0.07 -2.50
N ASN A 31 23.64 0.03 -3.84
CA ASN A 31 23.37 -1.17 -4.61
C ASN A 31 24.57 -2.13 -4.56
N LEU A 32 24.39 -3.31 -3.98
CA LEU A 32 25.39 -4.40 -4.04
C LEU A 32 25.22 -5.13 -5.37
N VAL A 33 26.28 -5.13 -6.16
CA VAL A 33 26.28 -5.68 -7.52
C VAL A 33 27.27 -6.83 -7.62
N LEU A 34 26.84 -7.93 -8.21
CA LEU A 34 27.71 -9.05 -8.60
C LEU A 34 27.97 -8.97 -10.10
N GLN A 35 29.24 -8.91 -10.46
CA GLN A 35 29.68 -8.74 -11.86
C GLN A 35 30.67 -9.84 -12.25
N VAL A 36 30.69 -10.16 -13.54
CA VAL A 36 31.68 -11.04 -14.20
C VAL A 36 32.28 -10.29 -15.35
N ASP A 37 33.61 -10.32 -15.48
CA ASP A 37 34.36 -9.54 -16.48
C ASP A 37 33.84 -9.73 -17.91
N THR A 38 33.37 -10.92 -18.26
CA THR A 38 32.92 -11.27 -19.61
C THR A 38 31.39 -11.07 -19.82
N LYS A 39 30.58 -10.99 -18.75
CA LYS A 39 29.11 -10.96 -18.84
C LYS A 39 28.49 -9.69 -18.25
N GLY A 40 29.30 -8.82 -17.64
CA GLY A 40 28.80 -7.64 -16.95
C GLY A 40 28.07 -7.99 -15.65
N LYS A 41 27.05 -7.21 -15.31
CA LYS A 41 26.23 -7.38 -14.09
C LYS A 41 25.32 -8.60 -14.21
N ILE A 42 25.42 -9.51 -13.25
CA ILE A 42 24.67 -10.78 -13.20
C ILE A 42 23.65 -10.83 -12.06
N TRP A 43 23.80 -9.99 -11.06
CA TRP A 43 22.89 -9.83 -9.93
C TRP A 43 23.06 -8.46 -9.28
N GLU A 44 21.99 -7.92 -8.72
CA GLU A 44 22.02 -6.68 -7.95
C GLU A 44 20.97 -6.66 -6.86
N SER A 45 21.33 -6.10 -5.68
CA SER A 45 20.44 -6.05 -4.52
C SER A 45 19.17 -5.21 -4.77
N PHE A 46 19.23 -4.23 -5.64
CA PHE A 46 18.08 -3.38 -5.98
C PHE A 46 16.92 -4.13 -6.66
N GLN A 47 17.19 -5.31 -7.24
CA GLN A 47 16.16 -6.21 -7.77
C GLN A 47 15.61 -7.18 -6.72
N HIS A 48 16.24 -7.23 -5.55
CA HIS A 48 15.90 -8.13 -4.45
C HIS A 48 15.85 -7.36 -3.12
N PRO A 49 14.97 -6.35 -3.01
CA PRO A 49 14.91 -5.51 -1.82
C PRO A 49 14.50 -6.32 -0.58
N SER A 50 15.02 -5.93 0.58
CA SER A 50 14.52 -6.35 1.88
C SER A 50 13.44 -5.37 2.37
N ASP A 51 13.62 -4.78 3.53
CA ASP A 51 12.73 -3.83 4.16
C ASP A 51 12.93 -2.37 3.72
N SER A 52 14.05 -2.09 3.03
CA SER A 52 14.48 -0.72 2.74
C SER A 52 14.33 -0.35 1.27
N PHE A 53 13.80 0.87 1.02
CA PHE A 53 13.70 1.50 -0.28
C PHE A 53 14.66 2.69 -0.35
N LEU A 54 15.67 2.58 -1.19
CA LEU A 54 16.75 3.55 -1.35
C LEU A 54 16.59 4.37 -2.64
N PRO A 55 17.21 5.56 -2.74
CA PRO A 55 17.25 6.33 -3.98
C PRO A 55 17.77 5.51 -5.15
N GLY A 56 17.10 5.62 -6.29
CA GLY A 56 17.44 4.88 -7.51
C GLY A 56 16.93 3.43 -7.57
N MET A 57 16.42 2.85 -6.47
CA MET A 57 15.71 1.59 -6.53
C MET A 57 14.41 1.74 -7.31
N LYS A 58 13.91 0.63 -7.87
CA LYS A 58 12.61 0.55 -8.54
C LYS A 58 11.75 -0.51 -7.87
N ILE A 59 10.73 -0.06 -7.16
CA ILE A 59 9.67 -0.94 -6.64
C ILE A 59 8.63 -1.07 -7.75
N SER A 60 8.38 -2.28 -8.24
CA SER A 60 7.62 -2.48 -9.48
C SER A 60 6.63 -3.64 -9.42
N THR A 61 5.61 -3.54 -10.26
CA THR A 61 4.70 -4.66 -10.57
C THR A 61 4.55 -4.78 -12.08
N ASN A 62 4.80 -5.97 -12.61
CA ASN A 62 4.49 -6.33 -13.99
C ASN A 62 3.26 -7.24 -14.00
N PHE A 63 2.13 -6.69 -14.48
CA PHE A 63 0.84 -7.39 -14.47
C PHE A 63 0.77 -8.51 -15.51
N ARG A 64 1.50 -8.39 -16.64
CA ARG A 64 1.49 -9.42 -17.68
C ARG A 64 2.28 -10.65 -17.27
N LYS A 65 3.37 -10.44 -16.51
CA LYS A 65 4.27 -11.53 -16.07
C LYS A 65 3.96 -11.98 -14.64
N ASN A 66 3.05 -11.31 -13.94
CA ASN A 66 2.76 -11.50 -12.52
C ASN A 66 4.04 -11.45 -11.65
N GLN A 67 4.91 -10.48 -11.95
CA GLN A 67 6.18 -10.29 -11.24
C GLN A 67 6.13 -9.01 -10.41
N ARG A 68 6.66 -9.07 -9.20
CA ARG A 68 6.76 -7.91 -8.30
C ARG A 68 8.17 -7.79 -7.74
N VAL A 69 8.66 -6.55 -7.70
CA VAL A 69 9.80 -6.13 -6.88
C VAL A 69 9.21 -5.26 -5.79
N GLN A 70 9.19 -5.77 -4.55
CA GLN A 70 8.51 -5.17 -3.41
C GLN A 70 9.37 -5.27 -2.16
N LEU A 71 9.15 -4.37 -1.21
CA LEU A 71 9.76 -4.48 0.11
C LEU A 71 9.11 -5.61 0.88
N THR A 72 9.90 -6.23 1.75
CA THR A 72 9.41 -7.21 2.75
C THR A 72 9.98 -6.84 4.10
N SER A 73 9.11 -6.72 5.10
CA SER A 73 9.53 -6.36 6.44
C SER A 73 10.43 -7.44 7.06
N TRP A 74 11.24 -7.06 7.99
CA TRP A 74 11.85 -8.02 8.90
C TRP A 74 10.77 -8.65 9.79
N LYS A 75 11.06 -9.84 10.31
CA LYS A 75 10.18 -10.55 11.25
C LYS A 75 10.09 -9.82 12.59
N SER A 76 11.18 -9.26 13.06
CA SER A 76 11.27 -8.38 14.23
C SER A 76 12.42 -7.38 14.06
N PRO A 77 12.57 -6.37 14.91
CA PRO A 77 13.68 -5.40 14.81
C PRO A 77 15.08 -6.04 14.89
N SER A 78 15.20 -7.25 15.43
CA SER A 78 16.45 -8.00 15.58
C SER A 78 16.53 -9.28 14.74
N ASP A 79 15.47 -9.62 13.97
CA ASP A 79 15.42 -10.81 13.15
C ASP A 79 15.16 -10.41 11.68
N PRO A 80 16.18 -10.42 10.80
CA PRO A 80 16.06 -10.02 9.40
C PRO A 80 15.37 -11.07 8.49
N SER A 81 14.93 -12.18 9.04
CA SER A 81 14.11 -13.15 8.28
C SER A 81 12.79 -12.50 7.84
N PHE A 82 12.15 -13.07 6.81
CA PHE A 82 10.93 -12.50 6.23
C PHE A 82 9.82 -12.35 7.27
N GLY A 83 9.33 -11.11 7.40
CA GLY A 83 8.16 -10.76 8.18
C GLY A 83 6.86 -10.91 7.38
N SER A 84 5.75 -10.55 8.01
CA SER A 84 4.41 -10.69 7.45
C SER A 84 3.95 -9.51 6.59
N PHE A 85 4.72 -8.41 6.56
CA PHE A 85 4.35 -7.24 5.77
C PHE A 85 5.18 -7.14 4.50
N SER A 86 4.53 -6.70 3.42
CA SER A 86 5.18 -6.31 2.17
C SER A 86 4.65 -4.97 1.68
N SER A 87 5.47 -4.21 0.93
CA SER A 87 5.06 -2.93 0.36
C SER A 87 5.52 -2.80 -1.07
N GLY A 88 4.64 -2.27 -1.93
CA GLY A 88 4.89 -2.14 -3.35
C GLY A 88 3.89 -1.24 -4.05
N ILE A 89 3.95 -1.26 -5.38
CA ILE A 89 3.02 -0.54 -6.25
C ILE A 89 2.00 -1.54 -6.79
N ASP A 90 0.72 -1.16 -6.77
CA ASP A 90 -0.35 -1.89 -7.44
C ASP A 90 -1.14 -0.96 -8.36
N GLN A 91 -1.65 -1.52 -9.46
CA GLN A 91 -2.46 -0.79 -10.42
C GLN A 91 -3.90 -1.29 -10.31
N GLN A 92 -4.65 -0.59 -9.50
CA GLN A 92 -6.12 -0.74 -9.55
C GLN A 92 -6.65 0.12 -10.66
N ASN A 93 -7.00 0.66 -11.39
CA ASN A 93 -7.31 1.67 -12.41
C ASN A 93 -6.24 2.79 -12.52
N THR A 94 -5.59 3.14 -11.41
CA THR A 94 -4.52 4.13 -11.32
C THR A 94 -3.48 3.65 -10.30
N PRO A 95 -2.18 3.77 -10.57
CA PRO A 95 -1.15 3.29 -9.65
C PRO A 95 -1.30 3.86 -8.24
N GLY A 96 -1.13 2.99 -7.24
CA GLY A 96 -1.11 3.33 -5.82
C GLY A 96 -0.03 2.55 -5.09
N ALA A 97 0.50 3.10 -4.01
CA ALA A 97 1.37 2.36 -3.12
C ALA A 97 0.55 1.61 -2.07
N PHE A 98 0.94 0.39 -1.80
CA PHE A 98 0.26 -0.51 -0.88
C PHE A 98 1.19 -1.06 0.17
N ILE A 99 0.64 -1.37 1.33
CA ILE A 99 1.20 -2.31 2.28
C ILE A 99 0.21 -3.47 2.40
N TRP A 100 0.72 -4.69 2.30
CA TRP A 100 -0.03 -5.92 2.54
C TRP A 100 0.46 -6.57 3.82
N LYS A 101 -0.44 -7.23 4.53
CA LYS A 101 -0.13 -8.15 5.63
C LYS A 101 -0.56 -9.54 5.22
N ASP A 102 0.39 -10.49 5.19
CA ASP A 102 0.13 -11.87 4.76
C ASP A 102 -0.64 -11.95 3.42
N GLY A 103 -0.27 -11.06 2.48
CA GLY A 103 -0.89 -10.95 1.16
C GLY A 103 -2.23 -10.21 1.10
N HIS A 104 -2.81 -9.81 2.21
CA HIS A 104 -4.06 -9.05 2.28
C HIS A 104 -3.80 -7.54 2.41
N PRO A 105 -4.61 -6.67 1.78
CA PRO A 105 -4.47 -5.22 1.92
C PRO A 105 -4.49 -4.79 3.39
N TYR A 106 -3.46 -4.05 3.79
CA TYR A 106 -3.33 -3.50 5.13
C TYR A 106 -3.44 -1.98 5.14
N TRP A 107 -2.80 -1.34 4.15
CA TRP A 107 -2.84 0.10 3.95
C TRP A 107 -2.57 0.42 2.48
N ARG A 108 -3.08 1.55 2.02
CA ARG A 108 -2.76 2.10 0.70
C ARG A 108 -2.78 3.62 0.67
N THR A 109 -2.09 4.19 -0.29
CA THR A 109 -2.26 5.59 -0.69
C THR A 109 -3.60 5.78 -1.43
N GLY A 110 -3.95 7.02 -1.74
CA GLY A 110 -4.80 7.31 -2.89
C GLY A 110 -4.04 7.08 -4.20
N PRO A 111 -4.72 7.25 -5.35
CA PRO A 111 -4.12 7.08 -6.66
C PRO A 111 -3.03 8.13 -6.93
N TRP A 112 -2.07 7.76 -7.78
CA TRP A 112 -1.08 8.69 -8.32
C TRP A 112 -1.74 9.65 -9.32
N ASN A 113 -1.58 10.96 -9.16
CA ASN A 113 -2.17 11.98 -10.02
C ASN A 113 -1.19 12.57 -11.07
N GLY A 114 -0.01 11.99 -11.17
CA GLY A 114 1.08 12.47 -12.03
C GLY A 114 2.16 13.25 -11.27
N GLN A 115 1.87 13.70 -10.04
CA GLN A 115 2.79 14.47 -9.20
C GLN A 115 2.90 13.92 -7.76
N ALA A 116 1.78 13.44 -7.21
CA ALA A 116 1.72 12.96 -5.84
C ALA A 116 0.69 11.83 -5.68
N PHE A 117 0.85 11.02 -4.65
CA PHE A 117 -0.23 10.16 -4.19
C PHE A 117 -1.28 10.97 -3.45
N ILE A 118 -2.53 10.90 -3.88
CA ILE A 118 -3.64 11.62 -3.24
C ILE A 118 -3.77 11.14 -1.79
N GLY A 119 -3.88 12.11 -0.87
CA GLY A 119 -4.03 11.84 0.58
C GLY A 119 -2.72 11.61 1.33
N ILE A 120 -1.57 11.69 0.67
CA ILE A 120 -0.25 11.66 1.30
C ILE A 120 0.35 13.07 1.25
N TYR A 121 0.43 13.72 2.38
CA TYR A 121 0.83 15.13 2.48
C TYR A 121 2.24 15.42 2.00
N ASN A 122 3.13 14.45 2.03
CA ASN A 122 4.55 14.63 1.79
C ASN A 122 5.04 14.05 0.46
N THR A 123 4.19 13.81 -0.54
CA THR A 123 4.63 13.35 -1.86
C THR A 123 4.70 14.46 -2.91
N ASN A 124 4.74 15.73 -2.49
CA ASN A 124 4.93 16.85 -3.42
C ASN A 124 6.37 16.87 -3.95
N PRO A 125 6.60 16.90 -5.28
CA PRO A 125 7.94 16.94 -5.89
C PRO A 125 8.83 18.08 -5.41
N GLN A 126 8.26 19.19 -4.92
CA GLN A 126 9.03 20.30 -4.35
C GLN A 126 9.69 19.96 -3.00
N TYR A 127 9.20 18.95 -2.30
CA TYR A 127 9.68 18.52 -0.98
C TYR A 127 10.29 17.12 -1.00
N HIS A 128 10.23 16.42 -2.14
CA HIS A 128 10.67 15.03 -2.24
C HIS A 128 11.53 14.81 -3.47
N ASN A 129 12.69 14.51 -3.27
CA ASN A 129 13.80 13.90 -3.98
C ASN A 129 13.40 13.21 -5.31
N GLY A 130 12.62 13.89 -6.19
CA GLY A 130 12.28 13.34 -7.49
C GLY A 130 11.49 12.03 -7.45
N TYR A 131 10.59 11.85 -6.45
CA TYR A 131 9.69 10.70 -6.40
C TYR A 131 8.81 10.67 -7.65
N THR A 132 8.77 9.54 -8.32
CA THR A 132 8.00 9.38 -9.54
C THR A 132 7.39 7.99 -9.66
N VAL A 133 6.26 7.91 -10.33
CA VAL A 133 5.61 6.66 -10.71
C VAL A 133 5.50 6.63 -12.22
N VAL A 134 6.01 5.59 -12.82
CA VAL A 134 6.05 5.41 -14.27
C VAL A 134 5.27 4.16 -14.65
N ASP A 135 4.38 4.30 -15.62
CA ASP A 135 3.73 3.21 -16.34
C ASP A 135 4.41 3.10 -17.72
N ASP A 136 5.11 2.00 -17.98
CA ASP A 136 5.84 1.78 -19.24
C ASP A 136 4.93 1.46 -20.42
N LYS A 137 3.60 1.36 -20.18
CA LYS A 137 2.58 0.94 -21.16
C LYS A 137 2.77 -0.48 -21.72
N GLU A 138 3.79 -1.18 -21.24
CA GLU A 138 4.10 -2.57 -21.60
C GLU A 138 3.66 -3.56 -20.52
N GLY A 139 3.02 -3.04 -19.47
CA GLY A 139 2.45 -3.82 -18.36
C GLY A 139 3.26 -3.74 -17.08
N THR A 140 4.30 -2.89 -17.02
CA THR A 140 5.05 -2.62 -15.79
C THR A 140 4.74 -1.23 -15.27
N VAL A 141 4.41 -1.16 -13.99
CA VAL A 141 4.36 0.10 -13.24
C VAL A 141 5.43 0.04 -12.17
N PHE A 142 6.22 1.11 -12.05
CA PHE A 142 7.23 1.20 -11.01
C PHE A 142 7.24 2.57 -10.34
N ALA A 143 7.60 2.59 -9.07
CA ALA A 143 7.94 3.78 -8.32
C ALA A 143 9.44 3.81 -8.06
N THR A 144 10.00 5.01 -8.13
CA THR A 144 11.40 5.30 -7.78
C THR A 144 11.49 6.71 -7.21
N PHE A 145 12.58 7.01 -6.53
CA PHE A 145 12.92 8.38 -6.18
C PHE A 145 14.41 8.62 -6.38
N ALA A 146 14.77 9.87 -6.69
CA ALA A 146 16.13 10.25 -6.96
C ALA A 146 16.78 10.93 -5.75
N TYR A 147 18.09 10.87 -5.68
CA TYR A 147 18.87 11.70 -4.79
C TYR A 147 19.02 13.10 -5.42
N VAL A 148 18.68 14.13 -4.66
CA VAL A 148 18.87 15.53 -5.08
C VAL A 148 20.01 16.10 -4.24
N ASN A 149 21.04 16.63 -4.89
CA ASN A 149 22.32 17.01 -4.26
C ASN A 149 22.22 18.01 -3.09
N GLU A 150 21.12 18.75 -2.96
CA GLU A 150 20.93 19.75 -1.90
C GLU A 150 20.09 19.25 -0.74
N LEU A 151 19.56 18.01 -0.81
CA LEU A 151 18.71 17.44 0.20
C LEU A 151 19.43 16.34 1.00
N PRO A 152 19.08 16.16 2.27
CA PRO A 152 19.66 15.10 3.09
C PRO A 152 19.42 13.73 2.50
N LEU A 153 20.38 12.82 2.72
CA LEU A 153 20.20 11.40 2.40
C LEU A 153 18.91 10.88 3.07
N SER A 154 18.03 10.25 2.30
CA SER A 154 16.76 9.72 2.81
C SER A 154 16.52 8.29 2.35
N LYS A 155 15.73 7.56 3.12
CA LYS A 155 15.28 6.20 2.80
C LYS A 155 13.89 5.95 3.37
N PHE A 156 13.21 4.93 2.83
CA PHE A 156 12.01 4.38 3.45
C PHE A 156 12.34 3.00 4.01
N VAL A 157 11.76 2.67 5.15
CA VAL A 157 11.90 1.36 5.80
C VAL A 157 10.52 0.82 6.15
N LEU A 158 10.21 -0.38 5.71
CA LEU A 158 9.02 -1.12 6.11
C LEU A 158 9.33 -1.89 7.39
N ASP A 159 8.83 -1.42 8.52
CA ASP A 159 9.10 -2.06 9.81
C ASP A 159 8.30 -3.36 10.03
N SER A 160 8.65 -4.10 11.07
CA SER A 160 7.99 -5.35 11.44
C SER A 160 6.57 -5.19 11.97
N GLN A 161 6.10 -3.97 12.14
CA GLN A 161 4.72 -3.64 12.53
C GLN A 161 3.87 -3.18 11.33
N GLY A 162 4.43 -3.17 10.11
CA GLY A 162 3.75 -2.75 8.90
C GLY A 162 3.69 -1.24 8.70
N LYS A 163 4.58 -0.49 9.32
CA LYS A 163 4.71 0.94 9.08
C LYS A 163 5.81 1.19 8.07
N LEU A 164 5.50 1.96 7.04
CA LEU A 164 6.49 2.50 6.11
C LEU A 164 6.99 3.83 6.67
N VAL A 165 8.22 3.84 7.16
CA VAL A 165 8.85 4.97 7.83
C VAL A 165 9.82 5.64 6.87
N GLN A 166 9.61 6.91 6.57
CA GLN A 166 10.57 7.72 5.85
C GLN A 166 11.52 8.39 6.85
N THR A 167 12.82 8.20 6.65
CA THR A 167 13.86 8.83 7.46
C THR A 167 14.81 9.62 6.57
N TYR A 168 15.46 10.61 7.16
CA TYR A 168 16.55 11.37 6.56
C TYR A 168 17.74 11.46 7.49
N TRP A 169 18.94 11.58 6.92
CA TRP A 169 20.16 11.73 7.69
C TRP A 169 20.34 13.20 8.13
N ASN A 170 20.43 13.44 9.42
CA ASN A 170 20.70 14.75 9.99
C ASN A 170 22.20 14.90 10.28
N ASN A 171 22.91 15.65 9.44
CA ASN A 171 24.34 15.89 9.61
C ASN A 171 24.72 16.55 10.93
N GLY A 172 23.84 17.37 11.52
CA GLY A 172 24.12 18.06 12.77
C GLY A 172 24.00 17.16 13.99
N LYS A 173 23.23 16.07 13.89
CA LYS A 173 23.05 15.08 14.96
C LYS A 173 23.78 13.77 14.68
N GLU A 174 24.31 13.61 13.45
CA GLU A 174 24.92 12.35 12.98
C GLU A 174 24.00 11.13 13.16
N ASP A 175 22.69 11.30 12.92
CA ASP A 175 21.67 10.27 13.13
C ASP A 175 20.51 10.40 12.13
N TRP A 176 19.72 9.31 12.04
CA TRP A 176 18.51 9.26 11.23
C TRP A 176 17.31 9.86 11.97
N GLU A 177 16.65 10.82 11.35
CA GLU A 177 15.41 11.40 11.87
C GLU A 177 14.21 10.99 11.04
N VAL A 178 13.07 10.80 11.71
CA VAL A 178 11.82 10.43 11.07
C VAL A 178 11.17 11.64 10.41
N LEU A 179 10.94 11.55 9.10
CA LEU A 179 10.24 12.57 8.31
C LEU A 179 8.75 12.27 8.19
N GLY A 180 8.37 10.99 8.08
CA GLY A 180 7.00 10.56 7.92
C GLY A 180 6.79 9.08 8.22
N ILE A 181 5.55 8.73 8.54
CA ILE A 181 5.13 7.35 8.84
C ILE A 181 3.78 7.11 8.17
N ALA A 182 3.61 5.94 7.56
CA ALA A 182 2.34 5.47 7.02
C ALA A 182 2.14 3.97 7.34
N PRO A 183 0.96 3.53 7.85
CA PRO A 183 -0.17 4.35 8.30
C PRO A 183 0.17 5.19 9.54
N LYS A 184 -0.38 6.39 9.62
CA LYS A 184 -0.21 7.30 10.77
C LYS A 184 -1.32 7.11 11.81
N TYR A 185 -2.53 6.82 11.35
CA TYR A 185 -3.73 6.70 12.19
C TYR A 185 -4.41 5.35 11.97
N GLU A 186 -5.15 4.86 12.96
CA GLU A 186 -5.92 3.62 12.85
C GLU A 186 -6.92 3.64 11.70
N CYS A 187 -7.52 4.79 11.40
CA CYS A 187 -8.42 4.96 10.26
C CYS A 187 -7.78 4.75 8.88
N GLU A 188 -6.47 4.73 8.80
CA GLU A 188 -5.76 4.45 7.54
C GLU A 188 -5.58 2.95 7.31
N VAL A 189 -5.69 2.13 8.38
CA VAL A 189 -5.60 0.68 8.30
C VAL A 189 -6.88 0.11 7.70
N TYR A 190 -6.71 -0.84 6.78
CA TYR A 190 -7.83 -1.45 6.06
C TYR A 190 -8.74 -2.23 7.00
N GLY A 191 -10.05 -2.04 6.83
CA GLY A 191 -11.07 -2.80 7.53
C GLY A 191 -11.27 -2.44 9.00
N THR A 192 -10.65 -1.39 9.54
CA THR A 192 -10.79 -0.98 10.95
C THR A 192 -12.25 -0.86 11.41
N CYS A 193 -13.12 -0.28 10.59
CA CYS A 193 -14.54 -0.14 10.90
C CYS A 193 -15.44 -1.18 10.19
N GLY A 194 -14.84 -2.11 9.45
CA GLY A 194 -15.56 -3.17 8.74
C GLY A 194 -16.48 -2.68 7.61
N PRO A 195 -17.23 -3.60 6.99
CA PRO A 195 -18.16 -3.28 5.90
C PRO A 195 -19.21 -2.24 6.32
N PHE A 196 -19.49 -1.26 5.43
CA PHE A 196 -20.45 -0.17 5.65
C PHE A 196 -20.18 0.69 6.89
N GLY A 197 -19.01 0.55 7.52
CA GLY A 197 -18.50 1.44 8.54
C GLY A 197 -17.74 2.62 7.93
N THR A 198 -17.69 3.72 8.66
CA THR A 198 -16.85 4.90 8.37
C THR A 198 -15.93 5.17 9.54
N CYS A 199 -14.71 5.59 9.24
CA CYS A 199 -13.71 5.92 10.24
C CYS A 199 -13.43 7.43 10.24
N HIS A 200 -13.41 8.02 11.43
CA HIS A 200 -13.04 9.42 11.65
C HIS A 200 -12.02 9.50 12.78
N SER A 201 -10.77 9.75 12.45
CA SER A 201 -9.63 9.66 13.36
C SER A 201 -9.70 10.57 14.61
N LEU A 202 -10.52 11.64 14.54
CA LEU A 202 -10.77 12.54 15.67
C LEU A 202 -12.07 12.23 16.42
N GLY A 203 -12.80 11.19 16.01
CA GLY A 203 -14.04 10.77 16.64
C GLY A 203 -13.81 9.96 17.92
N SER A 204 -14.81 9.93 18.79
CA SER A 204 -14.85 9.02 19.94
C SER A 204 -16.28 8.46 20.08
N PRO A 205 -16.53 7.23 19.63
CA PRO A 205 -15.64 6.27 18.99
C PRO A 205 -15.21 6.73 17.58
N ILE A 206 -14.07 6.20 17.09
CA ILE A 206 -13.54 6.54 15.74
C ILE A 206 -14.39 5.93 14.62
N CYS A 207 -15.11 4.83 14.89
CA CYS A 207 -15.98 4.15 13.94
C CYS A 207 -17.45 4.53 14.12
N SER A 208 -18.13 4.68 12.99
CA SER A 208 -19.58 4.85 12.93
C SER A 208 -20.16 4.11 11.72
N CYS A 209 -21.42 3.72 11.78
CA CYS A 209 -22.10 3.14 10.63
C CYS A 209 -22.55 4.21 9.64
N LEU A 210 -22.53 3.89 8.36
CA LEU A 210 -23.17 4.72 7.32
C LEU A 210 -24.63 4.98 7.67
N ARG A 211 -25.14 6.13 7.25
CA ARG A 211 -26.56 6.47 7.45
C ARG A 211 -27.47 5.39 6.87
N GLY A 212 -28.39 4.87 7.66
CA GLY A 212 -29.30 3.75 7.31
C GLY A 212 -28.72 2.37 7.63
N PHE A 213 -27.57 2.33 8.28
CA PHE A 213 -26.93 1.11 8.75
C PHE A 213 -26.80 1.11 10.27
N GLU A 214 -26.59 -0.06 10.85
CA GLU A 214 -26.36 -0.28 12.27
C GLU A 214 -25.28 -1.33 12.49
N PRO A 215 -24.64 -1.40 13.67
CA PRO A 215 -23.66 -2.43 13.96
C PRO A 215 -24.21 -3.84 13.71
N LYS A 216 -23.42 -4.67 13.00
CA LYS A 216 -23.79 -6.07 12.76
C LYS A 216 -23.84 -6.87 14.07
N ILE A 217 -22.89 -6.61 14.98
CA ILE A 217 -22.79 -7.24 16.30
C ILE A 217 -22.59 -6.11 17.32
N ILE A 218 -23.65 -5.75 18.02
CA ILE A 218 -23.66 -4.60 18.94
C ILE A 218 -22.71 -4.79 20.14
N GLU A 219 -22.57 -6.02 20.63
CA GLU A 219 -21.71 -6.35 21.76
C GLU A 219 -20.23 -6.16 21.42
N GLU A 220 -19.79 -6.54 20.21
CA GLU A 220 -18.43 -6.28 19.73
C GLU A 220 -18.21 -4.78 19.53
N TRP A 221 -19.18 -4.11 18.91
CA TRP A 221 -19.12 -2.67 18.65
C TRP A 221 -18.92 -1.86 19.93
N ASN A 222 -19.68 -2.19 20.98
CA ASN A 222 -19.58 -1.50 22.27
C ASN A 222 -18.28 -1.78 23.03
N ARG A 223 -17.57 -2.87 22.71
CA ARG A 223 -16.23 -3.18 23.24
C ARG A 223 -15.10 -2.56 22.42
N GLY A 224 -15.41 -1.81 21.36
CA GLY A 224 -14.40 -1.20 20.48
C GLY A 224 -13.86 -2.12 19.39
N ASN A 225 -14.47 -3.29 19.15
CA ASN A 225 -14.19 -4.12 18.00
C ASN A 225 -15.23 -3.84 16.90
N TRP A 226 -14.82 -3.09 15.88
CA TRP A 226 -15.70 -2.66 14.78
C TRP A 226 -15.53 -3.47 13.51
N THR A 227 -14.67 -4.49 13.51
CA THR A 227 -14.28 -5.24 12.30
C THR A 227 -15.41 -6.01 11.64
N SER A 228 -16.44 -6.41 12.41
CA SER A 228 -17.66 -7.02 11.88
C SER A 228 -18.51 -6.04 11.05
N GLY A 229 -18.27 -4.73 11.20
CA GLY A 229 -18.92 -3.68 10.43
C GLY A 229 -20.40 -3.48 10.73
N CYS A 230 -21.09 -2.98 9.71
CA CYS A 230 -22.49 -2.57 9.81
C CYS A 230 -23.34 -3.31 8.78
N VAL A 231 -24.64 -3.43 9.08
CA VAL A 231 -25.67 -4.00 8.21
C VAL A 231 -26.80 -2.99 7.99
N ARG A 232 -27.56 -3.13 6.92
CA ARG A 232 -28.73 -2.28 6.68
C ARG A 232 -29.78 -2.48 7.77
N ARG A 233 -30.35 -1.38 8.23
CA ARG A 233 -31.52 -1.41 9.14
C ARG A 233 -32.78 -1.88 8.44
N THR A 234 -32.92 -1.56 7.14
CA THR A 234 -34.10 -1.88 6.34
C THR A 234 -33.63 -2.56 5.06
N ALA A 235 -34.22 -3.70 4.72
CA ALA A 235 -33.99 -4.40 3.46
C ALA A 235 -34.29 -3.49 2.25
N LEU A 236 -33.60 -3.71 1.13
CA LEU A 236 -33.89 -3.01 -0.12
C LEU A 236 -35.32 -3.30 -0.60
N GLN A 237 -35.89 -2.41 -1.38
CA GLN A 237 -37.23 -2.58 -1.93
C GLN A 237 -37.37 -3.90 -2.71
N CYS A 238 -36.37 -4.32 -3.44
CA CYS A 238 -36.34 -5.59 -4.17
C CYS A 238 -36.26 -6.84 -3.25
N GLU A 239 -35.82 -6.66 -2.00
CA GLU A 239 -35.69 -7.76 -1.02
C GLU A 239 -36.93 -7.84 -0.09
N ARG A 240 -37.77 -6.81 -0.10
CA ARG A 240 -38.98 -6.77 0.72
C ARG A 240 -40.07 -7.61 0.06
N VAL A 241 -40.38 -8.75 0.64
CA VAL A 241 -41.50 -9.58 0.20
C VAL A 241 -42.81 -8.80 0.43
N ASN A 242 -43.53 -8.53 -0.65
CA ASN A 242 -44.81 -7.81 -0.62
C ASN A 242 -45.91 -8.63 0.10
N ASN A 243 -45.90 -8.69 1.42
CA ASN A 243 -46.94 -9.36 2.21
C ASN A 243 -48.08 -8.40 2.68
N SER A 244 -47.98 -7.14 2.39
CA SER A 244 -49.03 -6.16 2.70
C SER A 244 -48.95 -5.04 1.70
N GLY A 245 -49.92 -4.86 0.85
CA GLY A 245 -50.02 -3.89 -0.25
C GLY A 245 -49.79 -2.41 0.09
N GLU A 246 -48.95 -2.11 1.06
CA GLU A 246 -48.43 -0.78 1.32
C GLU A 246 -47.20 -0.53 0.43
N GLU A 247 -47.30 0.45 -0.42
CA GLU A 247 -46.15 1.04 -1.12
C GLU A 247 -45.11 1.49 -0.07
N GLY A 248 -44.17 0.61 0.25
CA GLY A 248 -43.03 0.96 1.12
C GLY A 248 -42.23 2.10 0.50
N LYS A 249 -41.68 2.97 1.35
CA LYS A 249 -40.81 4.07 0.90
C LYS A 249 -39.75 3.58 -0.08
N ALA A 250 -39.65 4.24 -1.24
CA ALA A 250 -38.65 3.92 -2.26
C ALA A 250 -37.23 4.04 -1.71
N ASP A 251 -36.35 3.15 -2.16
CA ASP A 251 -34.94 3.24 -1.86
C ASP A 251 -34.31 4.50 -2.48
N GLY A 252 -33.26 4.99 -1.89
CA GLY A 252 -32.59 6.20 -2.32
C GLY A 252 -31.07 6.13 -2.21
N PHE A 253 -30.40 7.10 -2.79
CA PHE A 253 -28.94 7.25 -2.74
C PHE A 253 -28.57 8.35 -1.77
N PHE A 254 -27.57 8.07 -0.93
CA PHE A 254 -26.94 9.08 -0.09
C PHE A 254 -25.55 9.43 -0.67
N LYS A 255 -25.34 10.72 -0.97
CA LYS A 255 -24.06 11.19 -1.47
C LYS A 255 -23.06 11.34 -0.33
N LEU A 256 -22.01 10.53 -0.36
CA LEU A 256 -20.85 10.70 0.51
C LEU A 256 -19.84 11.65 -0.15
N LYS A 257 -19.22 12.51 0.65
CA LYS A 257 -18.16 13.44 0.23
C LYS A 257 -16.95 13.27 1.13
N MET A 258 -15.76 13.59 0.62
CA MET A 258 -14.51 13.60 1.38
C MET A 258 -14.21 12.24 2.02
N ILE A 259 -14.52 11.15 1.33
CA ILE A 259 -14.29 9.78 1.77
C ILE A 259 -13.29 9.10 0.84
N LYS A 260 -12.41 8.28 1.43
CA LYS A 260 -11.57 7.35 0.68
C LYS A 260 -12.47 6.19 0.22
N VAL A 261 -12.65 6.07 -1.10
CA VAL A 261 -13.52 5.03 -1.68
C VAL A 261 -12.95 3.63 -1.46
N PRO A 262 -13.79 2.57 -1.47
CA PRO A 262 -13.35 1.18 -1.45
C PRO A 262 -12.39 0.87 -2.60
N ASP A 263 -11.62 -0.21 -2.45
CA ASP A 263 -10.78 -0.73 -3.52
C ASP A 263 -11.63 -1.24 -4.68
N PHE A 264 -11.06 -1.21 -5.90
CA PHE A 264 -11.72 -1.63 -7.13
C PHE A 264 -13.01 -0.87 -7.45
N ALA A 265 -13.19 0.32 -6.88
CA ALA A 265 -14.35 1.15 -7.21
C ALA A 265 -14.37 1.50 -8.70
N GLU A 266 -15.48 1.20 -9.36
CA GLU A 266 -15.70 1.62 -10.74
C GLU A 266 -15.87 3.14 -10.81
N ARG A 267 -15.17 3.77 -11.76
CA ARG A 267 -15.33 5.20 -12.04
C ARG A 267 -16.36 5.38 -13.14
N SER A 268 -17.42 6.08 -12.82
CA SER A 268 -18.39 6.52 -13.83
C SER A 268 -18.20 8.01 -14.11
N TYR A 269 -18.03 8.33 -15.38
CA TYR A 269 -17.99 9.72 -15.89
C TYR A 269 -19.33 10.03 -16.50
N GLY A 270 -20.06 10.97 -15.93
CA GLY A 270 -21.35 11.37 -16.51
C GLY A 270 -22.21 12.22 -15.58
N ALA A 271 -23.37 12.61 -16.08
CA ALA A 271 -24.36 13.34 -15.29
C ALA A 271 -24.81 12.48 -14.09
N LYS A 272 -25.14 13.16 -12.99
CA LYS A 272 -25.56 12.54 -11.71
C LYS A 272 -26.67 11.49 -11.87
N ASP A 273 -27.56 11.70 -12.82
CA ASP A 273 -28.70 10.80 -13.08
C ASP A 273 -28.27 9.51 -13.80
N ASN A 274 -27.22 9.57 -14.63
CA ASN A 274 -26.64 8.38 -15.25
C ASN A 274 -25.95 7.49 -14.22
N CYS A 275 -25.20 8.08 -13.27
CA CYS A 275 -24.59 7.34 -12.18
C CYS A 275 -25.65 6.63 -11.34
N ARG A 276 -26.77 7.27 -11.03
CA ARG A 276 -27.88 6.65 -10.30
C ARG A 276 -28.46 5.46 -11.03
N LYS A 277 -28.73 5.59 -12.34
CA LYS A 277 -29.26 4.49 -13.17
C LYS A 277 -28.30 3.30 -13.24
N GLN A 278 -27.00 3.56 -13.35
CA GLN A 278 -25.99 2.50 -13.35
C GLN A 278 -25.92 1.79 -12.00
N CYS A 279 -25.91 2.53 -10.87
CA CYS A 279 -25.92 1.93 -9.53
C CYS A 279 -27.17 1.05 -9.29
N TRP A 280 -28.35 1.47 -9.75
CA TRP A 280 -29.55 0.62 -9.66
C TRP A 280 -29.40 -0.70 -10.40
N ARG A 281 -28.73 -0.72 -11.57
CA ARG A 281 -28.47 -1.97 -12.32
C ARG A 281 -27.54 -2.93 -11.59
N ILE A 282 -26.56 -2.41 -10.85
CA ILE A 282 -25.59 -3.23 -10.10
C ILE A 282 -26.22 -3.82 -8.85
N VAL A 283 -27.12 -3.09 -8.21
CA VAL A 283 -27.83 -3.58 -6.98
C VAL A 283 -28.91 -4.61 -7.29
N LEU A 284 -29.36 -4.71 -8.55
CA LEU A 284 -30.40 -5.66 -8.98
C LEU A 284 -29.83 -6.96 -9.58
N VAL A 285 -28.51 -7.15 -9.58
CA VAL A 285 -27.80 -8.38 -9.98
C VAL A 285 -27.22 -9.04 -8.75
#